data_789ba22b3bc50cddb6dafa0a97019c5d
#
_entry.id   789ba22b3bc50cddb6dafa0a97019c5d
#
_cell.length_a   1.000
_cell.length_b   1.000
_cell.length_c   1.000
_cell.angle_alpha   90.00
_cell.angle_beta   90.00
_cell.angle_gamma   90.00
#
_symmetry.space_group_name_H-M   'P 1'
#
loop_
_entity.id
_entity.type
_entity.pdbx_description
1 polymer ?
#
loop_
_entity_poly.entity_id
_entity_poly.type
_entity_poly.pdbx_seq_one_letter_code
_entity_poly.pdbx_strand_id
1 'polypeptide(L)'
;MSRPTTVSVEEYTTAPPTMLHGLPPEMLSPRDEALLGFLYAFLPMPPFSTPPSLCCAAAAADNTDRVSRLPDELLRRVVSLLPAKDGARTTVLSSRWRGLWRSAPTVLVDTHLLPAACAGARPARAGAASRAVTAAVSAALESHPGPFPFASLTCSFMAGADRRLLAHWFQLLGTKGVDELVFVNRTWPLSGLPIPSSLFSCASLCRLCIGAWVFPDTAALPRGAAFPNLQQLILGCVVMEDKDLEFVLAVSPVLEILTVTGSLNPLRARLTSHSLRSAQVCLSILEEVAVVDAPSLERFFLWRNWSERRVSTTVKIGHSPKLRVLGYLEPGVQMLQIGNTIIKVRAAPCPLLSQIAFLFHDIDGTRSSQCEATSQMLTGNNVLKLSLPRHVLSKISKNE
;
A
#
# COMPACT_ATOMS: atom_id res chain seq x y z
N MET A 1 30.74 23.78 11.87
CA MET A 1 30.37 22.38 11.68
C MET A 1 28.85 22.30 11.58
N SER A 2 28.35 22.25 10.36
CA SER A 2 26.90 22.22 10.08
C SER A 2 26.36 20.84 10.43
N ARG A 3 25.28 20.77 11.25
CA ARG A 3 24.56 19.54 11.59
C ARG A 3 24.02 18.91 10.31
N PRO A 4 24.12 17.60 10.12
CA PRO A 4 23.44 16.93 9.02
C PRO A 4 21.94 17.00 9.25
N THR A 5 21.25 17.68 8.36
CA THR A 5 19.78 17.72 8.31
C THR A 5 19.31 16.30 7.94
N THR A 6 18.77 15.57 8.89
CA THR A 6 18.00 14.35 8.64
C THR A 6 16.69 14.79 8.00
N VAL A 7 16.50 14.47 6.72
CA VAL A 7 15.20 14.62 6.06
C VAL A 7 14.22 13.69 6.76
N SER A 8 13.10 14.21 7.23
CA SER A 8 12.08 13.42 7.88
C SER A 8 11.37 12.51 6.86
N VAL A 9 10.88 11.36 7.30
CA VAL A 9 10.08 10.44 6.46
C VAL A 9 8.85 11.17 5.91
N GLU A 10 8.32 12.14 6.66
CA GLU A 10 7.19 12.98 6.25
C GLU A 10 7.52 13.88 5.06
N GLU A 11 8.72 14.46 4.99
CA GLU A 11 9.15 15.25 3.82
C GLU A 11 9.28 14.40 2.57
N TYR A 12 9.58 13.10 2.72
CA TYR A 12 9.74 12.21 1.58
C TYR A 12 8.40 11.71 1.03
N THR A 13 7.39 11.52 1.89
CA THR A 13 6.03 11.13 1.50
C THR A 13 5.20 12.30 0.97
N THR A 14 5.55 13.54 1.32
CA THR A 14 4.91 14.76 0.82
C THR A 14 5.55 15.35 -0.43
N ALA A 15 6.69 14.81 -0.87
CA ALA A 15 7.35 15.27 -2.08
C ALA A 15 6.49 14.94 -3.32
N PRO A 16 6.42 15.84 -4.33
CA PRO A 16 5.66 15.58 -5.54
C PRO A 16 6.19 14.35 -6.29
N PRO A 17 5.33 13.57 -6.96
CA PRO A 17 5.70 12.35 -7.69
C PRO A 17 6.87 12.55 -8.67
N THR A 18 6.96 13.70 -9.32
CA THR A 18 8.07 14.08 -10.20
C THR A 18 9.42 13.97 -9.51
N MET A 19 9.52 14.46 -8.26
CA MET A 19 10.75 14.35 -7.48
C MET A 19 11.03 12.90 -7.07
N LEU A 20 10.01 12.17 -6.64
CA LEU A 20 10.15 10.79 -6.18
C LEU A 20 10.60 9.86 -7.32
N HIS A 21 10.06 10.07 -8.52
CA HIS A 21 10.39 9.28 -9.70
C HIS A 21 11.59 9.82 -10.48
N GLY A 22 12.18 10.93 -10.05
CA GLY A 22 13.33 11.55 -10.74
C GLY A 22 13.02 12.01 -12.16
N LEU A 23 11.77 12.38 -12.43
CA LEU A 23 11.28 12.80 -13.73
C LEU A 23 11.24 14.33 -13.83
N PRO A 24 11.53 14.91 -15.00
CA PRO A 24 11.21 16.31 -15.25
C PRO A 24 9.70 16.52 -15.16
N PRO A 25 9.23 17.68 -14.65
CA PRO A 25 7.79 17.95 -14.51
C PRO A 25 6.99 17.79 -15.80
N GLU A 26 7.63 18.06 -16.94
CA GLU A 26 7.00 17.97 -18.26
C GLU A 26 6.80 16.52 -18.76
N MET A 27 7.41 15.55 -18.10
CA MET A 27 7.35 14.13 -18.47
C MET A 27 6.16 13.39 -17.89
N LEU A 28 5.50 13.96 -16.87
CA LEU A 28 4.29 13.38 -16.27
C LEU A 28 3.06 14.07 -16.82
N SER A 29 2.13 13.30 -17.36
CA SER A 29 0.80 13.83 -17.64
C SER A 29 0.09 14.17 -16.31
N PRO A 30 -0.88 15.11 -16.29
CA PRO A 30 -1.67 15.39 -15.09
C PRO A 30 -2.37 14.14 -14.52
N ARG A 31 -2.67 13.17 -15.38
CA ARG A 31 -3.22 11.88 -15.00
C ARG A 31 -2.18 11.05 -14.23
N ASP A 32 -0.97 10.93 -14.77
CA ASP A 32 0.08 10.14 -14.14
C ASP A 32 0.50 10.74 -12.79
N GLU A 33 0.57 12.07 -12.72
CA GLU A 33 0.84 12.77 -11.47
C GLU A 33 -0.24 12.46 -10.41
N ALA A 34 -1.52 12.50 -10.80
CA ALA A 34 -2.62 12.14 -9.90
C ALA A 34 -2.55 10.67 -9.47
N LEU A 35 -2.26 9.74 -10.40
CA LEU A 35 -2.15 8.32 -10.11
C LEU A 35 -1.01 8.02 -9.12
N LEU A 36 0.17 8.56 -9.38
CA LEU A 36 1.34 8.38 -8.52
C LEU A 36 1.16 9.08 -7.18
N GLY A 37 0.61 10.31 -7.18
CA GLY A 37 0.28 11.02 -5.93
C GLY A 37 -0.67 10.23 -5.05
N PHE A 38 -1.69 9.62 -5.66
CA PHE A 38 -2.63 8.76 -4.95
C PHE A 38 -1.98 7.48 -4.44
N LEU A 39 -1.11 6.84 -5.25
CA LEU A 39 -0.35 5.66 -4.82
C LEU A 39 0.42 5.95 -3.53
N TYR A 40 1.20 7.05 -3.50
CA TYR A 40 2.00 7.39 -2.32
C TYR A 40 1.15 7.78 -1.11
N ALA A 41 -0.03 8.35 -1.33
CA ALA A 41 -0.96 8.68 -0.25
C ALA A 41 -1.57 7.45 0.43
N PHE A 42 -1.60 6.30 -0.24
CA PHE A 42 -2.11 5.04 0.33
C PHE A 42 -1.04 4.15 0.94
N LEU A 43 0.23 4.54 0.90
CA LEU A 43 1.27 3.70 1.47
C LEU A 43 1.09 3.56 2.98
N PRO A 44 1.14 2.33 3.51
CA PRO A 44 1.12 2.10 4.94
C PRO A 44 2.27 2.82 5.64
N MET A 45 1.98 3.47 6.75
CA MET A 45 3.00 4.09 7.57
C MET A 45 3.82 3.04 8.32
N PRO A 46 5.14 3.23 8.43
CA PRO A 46 5.97 2.32 9.23
C PRO A 46 5.52 2.29 10.69
N PRO A 47 5.71 1.18 11.40
CA PRO A 47 5.24 1.01 12.77
C PRO A 47 6.07 1.76 13.83
N PHE A 48 6.86 2.75 13.42
CA PHE A 48 7.48 3.65 14.39
C PHE A 48 6.69 4.93 14.51
N SER A 49 6.53 5.36 15.75
CA SER A 49 6.11 6.72 15.99
C SER A 49 7.20 7.66 15.47
N THR A 50 6.83 8.73 14.78
CA THR A 50 7.70 9.88 14.57
C THR A 50 8.34 10.18 15.92
N PRO A 51 9.68 10.28 16.02
CA PRO A 51 10.28 10.52 17.32
C PRO A 51 9.62 11.77 17.90
N PRO A 52 8.98 11.69 19.07
CA PRO A 52 8.59 12.87 19.75
C PRO A 52 9.89 13.68 19.86
N SER A 53 9.86 14.94 19.44
CA SER A 53 10.98 15.83 19.62
C SER A 53 11.46 15.58 21.06
N LEU A 54 12.60 14.90 21.20
CA LEU A 54 13.19 14.70 22.50
C LEU A 54 13.51 16.11 22.98
N CYS A 55 12.54 16.72 23.67
CA CYS A 55 12.80 17.85 24.51
C CYS A 55 13.85 17.35 25.51
N CYS A 56 15.11 17.65 25.24
CA CYS A 56 16.14 17.65 26.24
C CYS A 56 15.70 18.70 27.26
N ALA A 57 14.72 18.36 28.08
CA ALA A 57 14.63 18.98 29.40
C ALA A 57 15.99 18.67 30.00
N ALA A 58 16.78 19.71 30.25
CA ALA A 58 18.05 19.65 30.95
C ALA A 58 17.78 19.20 32.40
N ALA A 59 17.39 17.93 32.54
CA ALA A 59 17.41 17.21 33.79
C ALA A 59 18.90 17.05 34.10
N ALA A 60 19.32 17.52 35.29
CA ALA A 60 20.65 17.34 35.81
C ALA A 60 21.19 15.97 35.45
N ALA A 61 22.29 15.92 34.72
CA ALA A 61 22.83 14.69 34.14
C ALA A 61 23.27 13.76 35.29
N ASP A 62 22.33 12.93 35.73
CA ASP A 62 22.65 11.71 36.44
C ASP A 62 23.30 10.79 35.38
N ASN A 63 24.62 10.66 35.42
CA ASN A 63 25.42 9.80 34.54
C ASN A 63 25.15 8.30 34.76
N THR A 64 24.06 7.96 35.44
CA THR A 64 23.70 6.54 35.69
C THR A 64 23.11 5.93 34.42
N ASP A 65 23.77 4.93 33.85
CA ASP A 65 23.24 4.12 32.74
C ASP A 65 22.04 3.28 33.20
N ARG A 66 20.87 3.90 33.10
CA ARG A 66 19.59 3.25 33.47
C ARG A 66 19.11 2.31 32.37
N VAL A 67 19.47 2.56 31.12
CA VAL A 67 19.01 1.77 29.96
C VAL A 67 19.66 0.39 30.00
N SER A 68 20.96 0.30 30.24
CA SER A 68 21.65 -1.00 30.31
C SER A 68 21.23 -1.87 31.51
N ARG A 69 20.49 -1.32 32.49
CA ARG A 69 19.94 -2.11 33.61
C ARG A 69 18.64 -2.83 33.25
N LEU A 70 18.01 -2.49 32.10
CA LEU A 70 16.78 -3.14 31.69
C LEU A 70 17.03 -4.60 31.32
N PRO A 71 16.03 -5.49 31.53
CA PRO A 71 16.05 -6.87 31.05
C PRO A 71 16.20 -6.94 29.53
N ASP A 72 16.80 -8.00 29.02
CA ASP A 72 17.04 -8.19 27.57
C ASP A 72 15.78 -8.13 26.73
N GLU A 73 14.66 -8.60 27.26
CA GLU A 73 13.36 -8.55 26.57
C GLU A 73 12.92 -7.11 26.30
N LEU A 74 13.06 -6.22 27.29
CA LEU A 74 12.73 -4.81 27.12
C LEU A 74 13.72 -4.13 26.18
N LEU A 75 15.01 -4.46 26.27
CA LEU A 75 16.00 -3.91 25.35
C LEU A 75 15.78 -4.40 23.92
N ARG A 76 15.40 -5.68 23.68
CA ARG A 76 15.00 -6.16 22.36
C ARG A 76 13.78 -5.41 21.83
N ARG A 77 12.81 -5.14 22.71
CA ARG A 77 11.64 -4.32 22.34
C ARG A 77 12.05 -2.91 21.96
N VAL A 78 12.95 -2.28 22.69
CA VAL A 78 13.51 -0.95 22.33
C VAL A 78 14.18 -1.01 20.96
N VAL A 79 15.05 -2.01 20.73
CA VAL A 79 15.73 -2.17 19.43
C VAL A 79 14.73 -2.40 18.29
N SER A 80 13.67 -3.17 18.53
CA SER A 80 12.65 -3.45 17.50
C SER A 80 11.81 -2.21 17.10
N LEU A 81 11.82 -1.17 17.91
CA LEU A 81 11.17 0.10 17.59
C LEU A 81 12.09 1.07 16.82
N LEU A 82 13.36 0.70 16.62
CA LEU A 82 14.30 1.52 15.88
C LEU A 82 14.31 1.14 14.40
N PRO A 83 14.51 2.12 13.50
CA PRO A 83 14.85 1.82 12.11
C PRO A 83 16.08 0.91 12.01
N ALA A 84 16.13 0.03 11.03
CA ALA A 84 17.21 -0.98 10.86
C ALA A 84 18.62 -0.40 11.02
N LYS A 85 18.87 0.80 10.46
CA LYS A 85 20.16 1.49 10.57
C LYS A 85 20.51 1.90 12.00
N ASP A 86 19.53 2.39 12.74
CA ASP A 86 19.74 2.83 14.13
C ASP A 86 19.80 1.65 15.09
N GLY A 87 18.99 0.61 14.83
CA GLY A 87 19.11 -0.68 15.50
C GLY A 87 20.51 -1.28 15.35
N ALA A 88 21.06 -1.28 14.13
CA ALA A 88 22.42 -1.74 13.87
C ALA A 88 23.49 -0.89 14.62
N ARG A 89 23.29 0.41 14.74
CA ARG A 89 24.19 1.31 15.50
C ARG A 89 24.26 0.98 16.97
N THR A 90 23.22 0.40 17.56
CA THR A 90 23.27 -0.02 18.98
C THR A 90 24.33 -1.06 19.25
N THR A 91 24.77 -1.81 18.23
CA THR A 91 25.80 -2.87 18.33
C THR A 91 27.16 -2.36 18.80
N VAL A 92 27.46 -1.05 18.65
CA VAL A 92 28.69 -0.43 19.12
C VAL A 92 28.71 -0.15 20.62
N LEU A 93 27.53 -0.15 21.27
CA LEU A 93 27.42 0.19 22.69
C LEU A 93 28.08 -0.87 23.58
N SER A 94 27.84 -2.15 23.32
CA SER A 94 28.51 -3.26 24.03
C SER A 94 28.27 -4.60 23.31
N SER A 95 28.96 -5.67 23.80
CA SER A 95 28.72 -7.04 23.31
C SER A 95 27.31 -7.53 23.59
N ARG A 96 26.67 -7.10 24.67
CA ARG A 96 25.27 -7.38 25.00
C ARG A 96 24.33 -6.85 23.91
N TRP A 97 24.52 -5.59 23.48
CA TRP A 97 23.70 -4.98 22.45
C TRP A 97 23.84 -5.66 21.09
N ARG A 98 25.02 -6.21 20.77
CA ARG A 98 25.19 -7.02 19.55
C ARG A 98 24.29 -8.26 19.53
N GLY A 99 24.22 -8.96 20.69
CA GLY A 99 23.33 -10.12 20.83
C GLY A 99 21.86 -9.75 20.71
N LEU A 100 21.48 -8.64 21.35
CA LEU A 100 20.11 -8.11 21.32
C LEU A 100 19.69 -7.74 19.90
N TRP A 101 20.51 -6.98 19.17
CA TRP A 101 20.22 -6.60 17.79
C TRP A 101 20.05 -7.81 16.88
N ARG A 102 20.91 -8.82 17.00
CA ARG A 102 20.85 -10.03 16.18
C ARG A 102 19.54 -10.80 16.31
N SER A 103 18.90 -10.74 17.45
CA SER A 103 17.66 -11.47 17.74
C SER A 103 16.41 -10.60 17.71
N ALA A 104 16.55 -9.29 17.70
CA ALA A 104 15.41 -8.37 17.69
C ALA A 104 14.73 -8.36 16.32
N PRO A 105 13.39 -8.35 16.27
CA PRO A 105 12.67 -8.01 15.04
C PRO A 105 13.09 -6.62 14.56
N THR A 106 13.34 -6.47 13.27
CA THR A 106 13.82 -5.22 12.70
C THR A 106 12.86 -4.69 11.64
N VAL A 107 12.60 -3.38 11.69
CA VAL A 107 11.78 -2.69 10.70
C VAL A 107 12.68 -2.13 9.61
N LEU A 108 12.49 -2.60 8.38
CA LEU A 108 13.26 -2.18 7.22
C LEU A 108 12.50 -1.13 6.44
N VAL A 109 13.01 0.10 6.43
CA VAL A 109 12.47 1.20 5.62
C VAL A 109 13.62 1.80 4.82
N ASP A 110 13.55 1.66 3.50
CA ASP A 110 14.65 2.03 2.60
C ASP A 110 14.92 3.54 2.55
N THR A 111 13.92 4.39 2.82
CA THR A 111 14.12 5.84 2.96
C THR A 111 15.11 6.19 4.06
N HIS A 112 15.19 5.41 5.14
CA HIS A 112 16.16 5.61 6.22
C HIS A 112 17.58 5.17 5.86
N LEU A 113 17.72 4.39 4.79
CA LEU A 113 19.01 3.95 4.28
C LEU A 113 19.61 4.92 3.26
N LEU A 114 18.83 5.92 2.81
CA LEU A 114 19.31 6.94 1.89
C LEU A 114 20.54 7.66 2.48
N PRO A 115 21.63 7.81 1.70
CA PRO A 115 22.74 8.65 2.10
C PRO A 115 22.28 10.11 2.29
N ALA A 116 22.77 10.78 3.34
CA ALA A 116 22.43 12.18 3.62
C ALA A 116 22.71 13.11 2.42
N ALA A 117 23.71 12.78 1.60
CA ALA A 117 24.04 13.49 0.37
C ALA A 117 22.98 13.37 -0.75
N CYS A 118 22.06 12.40 -0.62
CA CYS A 118 20.99 12.15 -1.58
C CYS A 118 19.63 12.71 -1.12
N ALA A 119 19.54 13.18 0.11
CA ALA A 119 18.37 13.86 0.65
C ALA A 119 18.20 15.21 -0.09
N GLY A 120 17.10 15.38 -0.80
CA GLY A 120 16.85 16.54 -1.67
C GLY A 120 17.60 16.53 -3.01
N ALA A 121 18.09 15.38 -3.45
CA ALA A 121 18.84 15.26 -4.69
C ALA A 121 17.97 15.58 -5.91
N ARG A 122 18.54 16.40 -6.82
CA ARG A 122 17.94 16.68 -8.14
C ARG A 122 17.73 15.37 -8.94
N PRO A 123 16.80 15.34 -9.90
CA PRO A 123 16.51 14.16 -10.74
C PRO A 123 17.75 13.47 -11.31
N ALA A 124 18.77 14.23 -11.70
CA ALA A 124 20.02 13.70 -12.24
C ALA A 124 20.82 12.78 -11.29
N ARG A 125 20.55 12.81 -9.97
CA ARG A 125 21.18 11.94 -8.96
C ARG A 125 20.31 10.78 -8.52
N ALA A 126 19.08 10.72 -8.97
CA ALA A 126 18.11 9.69 -8.55
C ALA A 126 18.63 8.27 -8.81
N GLY A 127 19.24 8.00 -9.95
CA GLY A 127 19.82 6.69 -10.27
C GLY A 127 20.99 6.28 -9.36
N ALA A 128 21.84 7.23 -8.95
CA ALA A 128 22.94 6.95 -8.01
C ALA A 128 22.39 6.67 -6.60
N ALA A 129 21.39 7.45 -6.16
CA ALA A 129 20.70 7.24 -4.90
C ALA A 129 20.02 5.87 -4.87
N SER A 130 19.32 5.49 -5.94
CA SER A 130 18.68 4.18 -6.09
C SER A 130 19.70 3.04 -5.92
N ARG A 131 20.83 3.08 -6.62
CA ARG A 131 21.87 2.05 -6.49
C ARG A 131 22.42 1.95 -5.07
N ALA A 132 22.65 3.08 -4.41
CA ALA A 132 23.13 3.11 -3.03
C ALA A 132 22.11 2.50 -2.07
N VAL A 133 20.83 2.83 -2.21
CA VAL A 133 19.74 2.26 -1.41
C VAL A 133 19.59 0.78 -1.69
N THR A 134 19.60 0.36 -2.95
CA THR A 134 19.51 -1.06 -3.35
C THR A 134 20.63 -1.88 -2.70
N ALA A 135 21.88 -1.37 -2.73
CA ALA A 135 23.00 -2.03 -2.06
C ALA A 135 22.82 -2.07 -0.53
N ALA A 136 22.31 -0.99 0.07
CA ALA A 136 22.08 -0.95 1.51
C ALA A 136 20.95 -1.88 1.96
N VAL A 137 19.87 -2.00 1.17
CA VAL A 137 18.78 -2.97 1.41
C VAL A 137 19.32 -4.40 1.35
N SER A 138 20.10 -4.74 0.30
CA SER A 138 20.72 -6.06 0.18
C SER A 138 21.58 -6.38 1.38
N ALA A 139 22.47 -5.45 1.76
CA ALA A 139 23.32 -5.62 2.93
C ALA A 139 22.52 -5.79 4.23
N ALA A 140 21.44 -5.04 4.41
CA ALA A 140 20.59 -5.17 5.59
C ALA A 140 19.88 -6.53 5.65
N LEU A 141 19.31 -6.99 4.52
CA LEU A 141 18.63 -8.27 4.42
C LEU A 141 19.59 -9.46 4.65
N GLU A 142 20.83 -9.35 4.17
CA GLU A 142 21.83 -10.40 4.31
C GLU A 142 22.49 -10.42 5.69
N SER A 143 22.81 -9.25 6.24
CA SER A 143 23.59 -9.13 7.48
C SER A 143 22.79 -9.34 8.77
N HIS A 144 21.50 -8.98 8.78
CA HIS A 144 20.67 -9.13 9.97
C HIS A 144 20.08 -10.54 10.03
N PRO A 145 20.44 -11.37 11.04
CA PRO A 145 19.94 -12.73 11.13
C PRO A 145 18.51 -12.85 11.67
N GLY A 146 18.01 -11.81 12.33
CA GLY A 146 16.67 -11.79 12.94
C GLY A 146 15.53 -11.57 11.92
N PRO A 147 14.28 -11.58 12.39
CA PRO A 147 13.09 -11.38 11.54
C PRO A 147 12.94 -9.92 11.08
N PHE A 148 12.30 -9.77 9.92
CA PHE A 148 11.85 -8.48 9.39
C PHE A 148 10.32 -8.46 9.29
N PRO A 149 9.58 -8.18 10.37
CA PRO A 149 8.12 -8.19 10.32
C PRO A 149 7.54 -7.11 9.39
N PHE A 150 8.25 -6.00 9.21
CA PHE A 150 7.86 -4.92 8.32
C PHE A 150 8.99 -4.55 7.36
N ALA A 151 8.67 -4.45 6.07
CA ALA A 151 9.59 -3.93 5.07
C ALA A 151 8.87 -2.93 4.14
N SER A 152 9.47 -1.74 3.99
CA SER A 152 9.03 -0.72 3.02
C SER A 152 10.17 -0.42 2.05
N LEU A 153 9.99 -0.80 0.80
CA LEU A 153 10.95 -0.71 -0.29
C LEU A 153 10.34 0.15 -1.40
N THR A 154 10.63 1.45 -1.35
CA THR A 154 9.99 2.45 -2.20
C THR A 154 10.96 3.39 -2.90
N CYS A 155 12.26 3.23 -2.67
CA CYS A 155 13.28 4.17 -3.14
C CYS A 155 14.08 3.70 -4.35
N SER A 156 13.80 2.52 -4.88
CA SER A 156 14.61 1.91 -5.94
C SER A 156 13.93 2.01 -7.31
N PHE A 157 14.77 2.27 -8.31
CA PHE A 157 14.43 2.16 -9.73
C PHE A 157 14.85 0.78 -10.21
N MET A 158 13.91 -0.14 -10.32
CA MET A 158 14.17 -1.52 -10.70
C MET A 158 13.85 -1.75 -12.17
N ALA A 159 14.74 -2.46 -12.86
CA ALA A 159 14.63 -2.80 -14.26
C ALA A 159 14.86 -4.31 -14.47
N GLY A 160 14.80 -4.76 -15.71
CA GLY A 160 14.96 -6.19 -16.04
C GLY A 160 16.26 -6.83 -15.54
N ALA A 161 17.35 -6.04 -15.44
CA ALA A 161 18.63 -6.49 -14.88
C ALA A 161 18.53 -6.88 -13.40
N ASP A 162 17.59 -6.31 -12.65
CA ASP A 162 17.45 -6.50 -11.20
C ASP A 162 16.60 -7.72 -10.83
N ARG A 163 16.09 -8.46 -11.82
CA ARG A 163 15.18 -9.60 -11.60
C ARG A 163 15.74 -10.63 -10.61
N ARG A 164 17.02 -10.97 -10.71
CA ARG A 164 17.67 -11.93 -9.80
C ARG A 164 17.79 -11.38 -8.39
N LEU A 165 18.16 -10.11 -8.28
CA LEU A 165 18.27 -9.42 -7.00
C LEU A 165 16.92 -9.38 -6.29
N LEU A 166 15.85 -9.02 -6.99
CA LEU A 166 14.50 -8.99 -6.47
C LEU A 166 14.04 -10.38 -6.01
N ALA A 167 14.29 -11.42 -6.81
CA ALA A 167 13.98 -12.77 -6.42
C ALA A 167 14.68 -13.18 -5.13
N HIS A 168 15.94 -12.79 -4.97
CA HIS A 168 16.72 -13.03 -3.75
C HIS A 168 16.17 -12.26 -2.54
N TRP A 169 15.78 -10.99 -2.71
CA TRP A 169 15.16 -10.22 -1.64
C TRP A 169 13.89 -10.87 -1.11
N PHE A 170 13.00 -11.33 -2.02
CA PHE A 170 11.77 -11.99 -1.58
C PHE A 170 12.01 -13.34 -0.93
N GLN A 171 13.05 -14.09 -1.35
CA GLN A 171 13.46 -15.30 -0.65
C GLN A 171 13.92 -14.97 0.78
N LEU A 172 14.75 -13.94 0.95
CA LEU A 172 15.20 -13.50 2.27
C LEU A 172 14.04 -13.01 3.13
N LEU A 173 13.15 -12.17 2.60
CA LEU A 173 11.99 -11.66 3.31
C LEU A 173 11.04 -12.80 3.73
N GLY A 174 10.81 -13.78 2.86
CA GLY A 174 10.01 -14.96 3.17
C GLY A 174 10.61 -15.80 4.29
N THR A 175 11.93 -16.06 4.26
CA THR A 175 12.62 -16.83 5.32
C THR A 175 12.71 -16.06 6.64
N LYS A 176 12.69 -14.74 6.61
CA LYS A 176 12.73 -13.86 7.79
C LYS A 176 11.36 -13.49 8.33
N GLY A 177 10.29 -14.08 7.78
CA GLY A 177 8.92 -13.94 8.28
C GLY A 177 8.40 -12.51 8.14
N VAL A 178 8.38 -11.97 6.92
CA VAL A 178 7.78 -10.66 6.67
C VAL A 178 6.26 -10.75 6.80
N ASP A 179 5.69 -9.91 7.68
CA ASP A 179 4.24 -9.83 7.89
C ASP A 179 3.62 -8.70 7.04
N GLU A 180 4.34 -7.59 6.91
CA GLU A 180 3.89 -6.42 6.16
C GLU A 180 4.95 -5.98 5.15
N LEU A 181 4.55 -5.89 3.89
CA LEU A 181 5.44 -5.48 2.80
C LEU A 181 4.82 -4.34 1.99
N VAL A 182 5.56 -3.25 1.89
CA VAL A 182 5.32 -2.16 0.94
C VAL A 182 6.40 -2.23 -0.12
N PHE A 183 6.00 -2.39 -1.39
CA PHE A 183 6.92 -2.57 -2.49
C PHE A 183 6.52 -1.75 -3.71
N VAL A 184 7.19 -0.62 -3.91
CA VAL A 184 6.91 0.33 -5.00
C VAL A 184 8.13 0.50 -5.86
N ASN A 185 7.97 0.35 -7.18
CA ASN A 185 9.02 0.67 -8.14
C ASN A 185 8.93 2.13 -8.55
N ARG A 186 10.06 2.83 -8.59
CA ARG A 186 10.12 4.22 -9.06
C ARG A 186 10.30 4.38 -10.57
N THR A 187 10.48 3.30 -11.30
CA THR A 187 10.61 3.35 -12.75
C THR A 187 9.27 3.75 -13.38
N TRP A 188 9.26 4.90 -14.04
CA TRP A 188 8.09 5.39 -14.78
C TRP A 188 8.53 6.00 -16.12
N PRO A 189 7.87 5.75 -17.24
CA PRO A 189 6.82 4.74 -17.41
C PRO A 189 7.27 3.34 -16.98
N LEU A 190 6.33 2.45 -16.70
CA LEU A 190 6.65 1.12 -16.20
C LEU A 190 7.62 0.39 -17.14
N SER A 191 8.67 -0.20 -16.57
CA SER A 191 9.73 -0.91 -17.31
C SER A 191 9.31 -2.27 -17.85
N GLY A 192 8.05 -2.68 -17.66
CA GLY A 192 7.59 -4.03 -18.03
C GLY A 192 8.16 -5.15 -17.15
N LEU A 193 8.84 -4.81 -16.04
CA LEU A 193 9.39 -5.79 -15.11
C LEU A 193 8.26 -6.41 -14.28
N PRO A 194 8.03 -7.73 -14.38
CA PRO A 194 7.05 -8.39 -13.55
C PRO A 194 7.56 -8.59 -12.13
N ILE A 195 6.62 -8.62 -11.19
CA ILE A 195 6.87 -9.01 -9.80
C ILE A 195 7.44 -10.43 -9.80
N PRO A 196 8.55 -10.69 -9.06
CA PRO A 196 9.10 -12.04 -8.96
C PRO A 196 8.13 -13.03 -8.32
N SER A 197 8.05 -14.25 -8.86
CA SER A 197 7.20 -15.32 -8.33
C SER A 197 7.57 -15.72 -6.89
N SER A 198 8.82 -15.45 -6.46
CA SER A 198 9.26 -15.67 -5.08
C SER A 198 8.49 -14.84 -4.04
N LEU A 199 7.78 -13.78 -4.43
CA LEU A 199 6.86 -13.07 -3.54
C LEU A 199 5.78 -14.00 -2.98
N PHE A 200 5.27 -14.94 -3.80
CA PHE A 200 4.23 -15.88 -3.38
C PHE A 200 4.72 -16.95 -2.42
N SER A 201 6.02 -17.02 -2.12
CA SER A 201 6.58 -17.86 -1.07
C SER A 201 6.61 -17.19 0.32
N CYS A 202 6.28 -15.90 0.40
CA CYS A 202 6.17 -15.17 1.67
C CYS A 202 4.84 -15.50 2.38
N ALA A 203 4.73 -16.71 2.91
CA ALA A 203 3.49 -17.22 3.49
C ALA A 203 3.05 -16.49 4.78
N SER A 204 3.96 -15.76 5.44
CA SER A 204 3.65 -14.96 6.65
C SER A 204 2.95 -13.65 6.35
N LEU A 205 2.92 -13.19 5.08
CA LEU A 205 2.34 -11.89 4.73
C LEU A 205 0.88 -11.77 5.16
N CYS A 206 0.63 -10.77 6.00
CA CYS A 206 -0.69 -10.33 6.42
C CYS A 206 -1.14 -9.07 5.67
N ARG A 207 -0.19 -8.16 5.36
CA ARG A 207 -0.45 -6.95 4.60
C ARG A 207 0.55 -6.79 3.45
N LEU A 208 0.04 -6.55 2.24
CA LEU A 208 0.83 -6.39 1.04
C LEU A 208 0.38 -5.15 0.26
N CYS A 209 1.30 -4.22 0.05
CA CYS A 209 1.10 -3.07 -0.82
C CYS A 209 2.11 -3.13 -1.97
N ILE A 210 1.61 -3.22 -3.19
CA ILE A 210 2.42 -3.25 -4.42
C ILE A 210 2.09 -2.03 -5.27
N GLY A 211 3.12 -1.32 -5.72
CA GLY A 211 2.94 -0.13 -6.54
C GLY A 211 3.87 -0.06 -7.73
N ALA A 212 3.33 0.33 -8.89
CA ALA A 212 4.06 0.54 -10.14
C ALA A 212 4.85 -0.70 -10.63
N TRP A 213 4.17 -1.83 -10.73
CA TRP A 213 4.69 -3.10 -11.23
C TRP A 213 3.81 -3.73 -12.31
N VAL A 214 4.37 -4.70 -13.01
CA VAL A 214 3.59 -5.63 -13.85
C VAL A 214 3.28 -6.87 -13.04
N PHE A 215 2.04 -7.34 -13.06
CA PHE A 215 1.67 -8.59 -12.40
C PHE A 215 2.37 -9.77 -13.09
N PRO A 216 2.84 -10.80 -12.38
CA PRO A 216 3.52 -11.92 -13.00
C PRO A 216 2.51 -12.78 -13.81
N ASP A 217 3.02 -13.49 -14.81
CA ASP A 217 2.20 -14.49 -15.50
C ASP A 217 1.77 -15.58 -14.53
N THR A 218 0.47 -15.61 -14.23
CA THR A 218 -0.11 -16.56 -13.26
C THR A 218 0.02 -18.01 -13.70
N ALA A 219 0.11 -18.28 -15.01
CA ALA A 219 0.31 -19.63 -15.54
C ALA A 219 1.74 -20.15 -15.29
N ALA A 220 2.71 -19.23 -15.12
CA ALA A 220 4.11 -19.58 -14.84
C ALA A 220 4.43 -19.66 -13.34
N LEU A 221 3.47 -19.40 -12.46
CA LEU A 221 3.69 -19.46 -11.02
C LEU A 221 3.86 -20.90 -10.53
N PRO A 222 4.68 -21.11 -9.48
CA PRO A 222 4.83 -22.43 -8.88
C PRO A 222 3.50 -23.01 -8.38
N ARG A 223 3.33 -24.32 -8.48
CA ARG A 223 2.18 -25.00 -7.86
C ARG A 223 2.20 -24.74 -6.36
N GLY A 224 1.08 -24.24 -5.81
CA GLY A 224 0.97 -23.88 -4.39
C GLY A 224 1.36 -22.44 -4.08
N ALA A 225 1.60 -21.60 -5.09
CA ALA A 225 1.71 -20.16 -4.90
C ALA A 225 0.44 -19.63 -4.23
N ALA A 226 0.56 -19.08 -3.02
CA ALA A 226 -0.57 -18.63 -2.22
C ALA A 226 -0.17 -17.60 -1.18
N PHE A 227 -1.16 -16.84 -0.73
CA PHE A 227 -1.06 -15.94 0.42
C PHE A 227 -2.01 -16.38 1.54
N PRO A 228 -1.67 -17.44 2.30
CA PRO A 228 -2.60 -18.06 3.24
C PRO A 228 -3.02 -17.14 4.40
N ASN A 229 -2.21 -16.14 4.73
CA ASN A 229 -2.44 -15.24 5.85
C ASN A 229 -2.75 -13.80 5.43
N LEU A 230 -2.84 -13.51 4.13
CA LEU A 230 -3.03 -12.16 3.63
C LEU A 230 -4.42 -11.63 3.93
N GLN A 231 -4.51 -10.59 4.76
CA GLN A 231 -5.73 -9.92 5.16
C GLN A 231 -5.97 -8.63 4.38
N GLN A 232 -4.91 -7.92 4.02
CA GLN A 232 -5.00 -6.67 3.28
C GLN A 232 -4.11 -6.66 2.06
N LEU A 233 -4.67 -6.31 0.91
CA LEU A 233 -3.96 -6.16 -0.35
C LEU A 233 -4.25 -4.80 -0.98
N ILE A 234 -3.18 -4.07 -1.33
CA ILE A 234 -3.23 -2.82 -2.07
C ILE A 234 -2.43 -3.00 -3.36
N LEU A 235 -3.08 -2.81 -4.50
CA LEU A 235 -2.49 -2.85 -5.84
C LEU A 235 -2.60 -1.45 -6.45
N GLY A 236 -1.47 -0.72 -6.50
CA GLY A 236 -1.43 0.66 -6.98
C GLY A 236 -0.63 0.79 -8.28
N CYS A 237 -1.23 1.33 -9.34
CA CYS A 237 -0.58 1.48 -10.65
C CYS A 237 0.03 0.16 -11.16
N VAL A 238 -0.65 -0.96 -10.92
CA VAL A 238 -0.20 -2.29 -11.36
C VAL A 238 -0.80 -2.60 -12.73
N VAL A 239 0.04 -3.04 -13.65
CA VAL A 239 -0.42 -3.61 -14.93
C VAL A 239 -0.84 -5.06 -14.68
N MET A 240 -2.12 -5.35 -14.80
CA MET A 240 -2.70 -6.67 -14.58
C MET A 240 -3.82 -6.94 -15.58
N GLU A 241 -4.14 -8.21 -15.77
CA GLU A 241 -5.30 -8.70 -16.51
C GLU A 241 -6.42 -9.15 -15.55
N ASP A 242 -7.62 -9.36 -16.09
CA ASP A 242 -8.79 -9.83 -15.32
C ASP A 242 -8.48 -11.11 -14.53
N LYS A 243 -7.82 -12.08 -15.19
CA LYS A 243 -7.41 -13.37 -14.61
C LYS A 243 -6.47 -13.23 -13.41
N ASP A 244 -5.65 -12.17 -13.38
CA ASP A 244 -4.68 -11.95 -12.32
C ASP A 244 -5.37 -11.53 -11.01
N LEU A 245 -6.40 -10.70 -11.11
CA LEU A 245 -7.22 -10.34 -9.97
C LEU A 245 -8.02 -11.53 -9.44
N GLU A 246 -8.60 -12.32 -10.34
CA GLU A 246 -9.32 -13.57 -9.98
C GLU A 246 -8.36 -14.55 -9.28
N PHE A 247 -7.15 -14.71 -9.80
CA PHE A 247 -6.11 -15.56 -9.21
C PHE A 247 -5.78 -15.08 -7.78
N VAL A 248 -5.48 -13.80 -7.59
CA VAL A 248 -5.12 -13.26 -6.27
C VAL A 248 -6.21 -13.50 -5.24
N LEU A 249 -7.47 -13.30 -5.61
CA LEU A 249 -8.60 -13.58 -4.72
C LEU A 249 -8.70 -15.06 -4.37
N ALA A 250 -8.47 -15.94 -5.34
CA ALA A 250 -8.52 -17.38 -5.13
C ALA A 250 -7.42 -17.92 -4.21
N VAL A 251 -6.19 -17.32 -4.29
CA VAL A 251 -5.04 -17.76 -3.49
C VAL A 251 -4.91 -17.04 -2.14
N SER A 252 -5.84 -16.15 -1.81
CA SER A 252 -5.86 -15.35 -0.58
C SER A 252 -7.14 -15.61 0.24
N PRO A 253 -7.28 -16.78 0.87
CA PRO A 253 -8.54 -17.25 1.46
C PRO A 253 -9.02 -16.43 2.67
N VAL A 254 -8.15 -15.64 3.29
CA VAL A 254 -8.47 -14.79 4.46
C VAL A 254 -8.43 -13.30 4.14
N LEU A 255 -8.43 -12.93 2.86
CA LEU A 255 -8.36 -11.54 2.43
C LEU A 255 -9.62 -10.78 2.81
N GLU A 256 -9.49 -9.80 3.69
CA GLU A 256 -10.60 -8.96 4.16
C GLU A 256 -10.71 -7.63 3.41
N ILE A 257 -9.57 -7.07 3.01
CA ILE A 257 -9.51 -5.73 2.40
C ILE A 257 -8.74 -5.78 1.09
N LEU A 258 -9.41 -5.36 0.03
CA LEU A 258 -8.81 -5.20 -1.30
C LEU A 258 -8.92 -3.76 -1.76
N THR A 259 -7.79 -3.17 -2.15
CA THR A 259 -7.74 -1.87 -2.81
C THR A 259 -7.02 -2.01 -4.15
N VAL A 260 -7.69 -1.64 -5.24
CA VAL A 260 -7.10 -1.53 -6.57
C VAL A 260 -7.16 -0.06 -6.98
N THR A 261 -6.01 0.53 -7.21
CA THR A 261 -5.93 1.95 -7.60
C THR A 261 -5.04 2.13 -8.83
N GLY A 262 -5.54 2.91 -9.80
CA GLY A 262 -4.74 3.23 -10.97
C GLY A 262 -4.41 2.05 -11.86
N SER A 263 -5.32 1.09 -12.05
CA SER A 263 -5.11 0.05 -13.07
C SER A 263 -4.85 0.70 -14.43
N LEU A 264 -3.70 0.36 -15.02
CA LEU A 264 -3.24 0.97 -16.28
C LEU A 264 -3.83 0.29 -17.51
N ASN A 265 -4.30 -0.94 -17.38
CA ASN A 265 -5.03 -1.67 -18.40
C ASN A 265 -6.54 -1.66 -18.12
N PRO A 266 -7.39 -1.73 -19.15
CA PRO A 266 -8.82 -1.95 -19.00
C PRO A 266 -9.06 -3.23 -18.18
N LEU A 267 -9.82 -3.11 -17.08
CA LEU A 267 -10.05 -4.19 -16.13
C LEU A 267 -11.55 -4.53 -16.07
N ARG A 268 -11.85 -5.83 -16.14
CA ARG A 268 -13.13 -6.43 -15.80
C ARG A 268 -13.01 -7.13 -14.46
N ALA A 269 -13.20 -6.37 -13.39
CA ALA A 269 -13.00 -6.87 -12.04
C ALA A 269 -14.14 -7.83 -11.63
N ARG A 270 -13.83 -9.10 -11.41
CA ARG A 270 -14.76 -10.10 -10.87
C ARG A 270 -14.36 -10.42 -9.44
N LEU A 271 -15.23 -10.13 -8.49
CA LEU A 271 -14.99 -10.33 -7.08
C LEU A 271 -15.71 -11.61 -6.61
N THR A 272 -14.90 -12.63 -6.35
CA THR A 272 -15.35 -13.90 -5.75
C THR A 272 -14.46 -14.19 -4.55
N SER A 273 -15.00 -13.99 -3.34
CA SER A 273 -14.25 -14.20 -2.10
C SER A 273 -15.18 -14.28 -0.89
N HIS A 274 -15.06 -15.35 -0.11
CA HIS A 274 -15.87 -15.55 1.09
C HIS A 274 -15.42 -14.71 2.29
N SER A 275 -14.15 -14.26 2.32
CA SER A 275 -13.56 -13.50 3.42
C SER A 275 -13.62 -11.98 3.21
N LEU A 276 -13.75 -11.52 1.96
CA LEU A 276 -13.65 -10.11 1.60
C LEU A 276 -14.78 -9.29 2.25
N ARG A 277 -14.39 -8.31 3.08
CA ARG A 277 -15.30 -7.41 3.80
C ARG A 277 -15.36 -6.01 3.17
N SER A 278 -14.25 -5.56 2.60
CA SER A 278 -14.16 -4.25 1.97
C SER A 278 -13.40 -4.34 0.67
N ALA A 279 -13.97 -3.81 -0.41
CA ALA A 279 -13.31 -3.67 -1.69
C ALA A 279 -13.39 -2.22 -2.17
N GLN A 280 -12.29 -1.74 -2.73
CA GLN A 280 -12.20 -0.41 -3.30
C GLN A 280 -11.50 -0.46 -4.65
N VAL A 281 -12.10 0.14 -5.68
CA VAL A 281 -11.50 0.30 -7.00
C VAL A 281 -11.58 1.77 -7.39
N CYS A 282 -10.43 2.41 -7.55
CA CYS A 282 -10.38 3.83 -7.83
C CYS A 282 -9.30 4.18 -8.85
N LEU A 283 -9.49 5.31 -9.55
CA LEU A 283 -8.56 5.83 -10.54
C LEU A 283 -8.12 4.79 -11.58
N SER A 284 -9.00 3.84 -11.91
CA SER A 284 -8.70 2.69 -12.76
C SER A 284 -9.44 2.77 -14.09
N ILE A 285 -8.84 2.22 -15.15
CA ILE A 285 -9.56 2.00 -16.41
C ILE A 285 -10.43 0.77 -16.18
N LEU A 286 -11.76 0.97 -16.16
CA LEU A 286 -12.69 -0.05 -15.72
C LEU A 286 -13.81 -0.24 -16.75
N GLU A 287 -13.90 -1.44 -17.33
CA GLU A 287 -14.97 -1.78 -18.26
C GLU A 287 -16.19 -2.35 -17.52
N GLU A 288 -15.97 -3.28 -16.62
CA GLU A 288 -17.00 -3.93 -15.83
C GLU A 288 -16.48 -4.22 -14.42
N VAL A 289 -17.37 -4.15 -13.44
CA VAL A 289 -17.13 -4.71 -12.10
C VAL A 289 -18.29 -5.61 -11.74
N ALA A 290 -17.99 -6.86 -11.37
CA ALA A 290 -18.98 -7.82 -10.94
C ALA A 290 -18.60 -8.36 -9.55
N VAL A 291 -19.43 -8.08 -8.55
CA VAL A 291 -19.43 -8.85 -7.31
C VAL A 291 -20.21 -10.13 -7.60
N VAL A 292 -19.52 -11.25 -7.77
CA VAL A 292 -20.13 -12.52 -8.16
C VAL A 292 -20.63 -13.27 -6.94
N ASP A 293 -19.71 -13.55 -6.02
CA ASP A 293 -20.00 -14.24 -4.75
C ASP A 293 -19.05 -13.72 -3.66
N ALA A 294 -19.59 -12.84 -2.81
CA ALA A 294 -18.85 -12.21 -1.72
C ALA A 294 -19.75 -12.05 -0.49
N PRO A 295 -20.09 -13.17 0.21
CA PRO A 295 -21.08 -13.17 1.28
C PRO A 295 -20.69 -12.34 2.50
N SER A 296 -19.40 -12.07 2.68
CA SER A 296 -18.88 -11.24 3.77
C SER A 296 -18.70 -9.77 3.41
N LEU A 297 -18.90 -9.39 2.15
CA LEU A 297 -18.67 -8.03 1.67
C LEU A 297 -19.67 -7.04 2.28
N GLU A 298 -19.14 -6.11 3.07
CA GLU A 298 -19.92 -5.06 3.75
C GLU A 298 -19.86 -3.73 3.01
N ARG A 299 -18.71 -3.42 2.40
CA ARG A 299 -18.41 -2.13 1.77
C ARG A 299 -17.78 -2.31 0.41
N PHE A 300 -18.31 -1.63 -0.59
CA PHE A 300 -17.76 -1.60 -1.93
C PHE A 300 -17.71 -0.17 -2.44
N PHE A 301 -16.51 0.33 -2.75
CA PHE A 301 -16.29 1.69 -3.21
C PHE A 301 -15.72 1.71 -4.62
N LEU A 302 -16.32 2.57 -5.47
CA LEU A 302 -15.85 2.90 -6.81
C LEU A 302 -15.65 4.41 -6.88
N TRP A 303 -14.47 4.86 -7.34
CA TRP A 303 -14.20 6.29 -7.35
C TRP A 303 -13.28 6.69 -8.49
N ARG A 304 -13.71 7.71 -9.25
CA ARG A 304 -12.97 8.27 -10.38
C ARG A 304 -12.41 7.23 -11.36
N ASN A 305 -13.19 6.22 -11.64
CA ASN A 305 -12.86 5.24 -12.67
C ASN A 305 -13.35 5.77 -14.03
N TRP A 306 -12.66 5.39 -15.10
CA TRP A 306 -13.04 5.76 -16.47
C TRP A 306 -13.02 4.53 -17.38
N SER A 307 -13.69 4.64 -18.51
CA SER A 307 -13.69 3.65 -19.57
C SER A 307 -13.01 4.23 -20.81
N GLU A 308 -12.13 3.47 -21.46
CA GLU A 308 -11.48 3.88 -22.71
C GLU A 308 -12.48 4.14 -23.84
N ARG A 309 -13.56 3.37 -23.87
CA ARG A 309 -14.58 3.42 -24.93
C ARG A 309 -15.65 4.49 -24.70
N ARG A 310 -15.53 5.32 -23.67
CA ARG A 310 -16.59 6.26 -23.24
C ARG A 310 -17.95 5.60 -23.03
N VAL A 311 -17.96 4.30 -22.80
CA VAL A 311 -19.15 3.53 -22.45
C VAL A 311 -19.26 3.50 -20.93
N SER A 312 -20.49 3.58 -20.43
CA SER A 312 -20.71 3.49 -18.97
C SER A 312 -20.20 2.16 -18.43
N THR A 313 -19.38 2.23 -17.38
CA THR A 313 -18.93 1.06 -16.64
C THR A 313 -20.13 0.34 -16.00
N THR A 314 -20.27 -0.93 -16.25
CA THR A 314 -21.35 -1.72 -15.63
C THR A 314 -20.88 -2.26 -14.28
N VAL A 315 -21.65 -1.98 -13.24
CA VAL A 315 -21.46 -2.49 -11.88
C VAL A 315 -22.53 -3.52 -11.60
N LYS A 316 -22.14 -4.79 -11.54
CA LYS A 316 -23.04 -5.93 -11.29
C LYS A 316 -22.90 -6.37 -9.84
N ILE A 317 -24.01 -6.46 -9.12
CA ILE A 317 -24.04 -6.96 -7.73
C ILE A 317 -24.80 -8.28 -7.72
N GLY A 318 -24.07 -9.36 -7.48
CA GLY A 318 -24.55 -10.73 -7.28
C GLY A 318 -24.73 -11.05 -5.78
N HIS A 319 -24.29 -12.25 -5.38
CA HIS A 319 -24.47 -12.71 -3.99
C HIS A 319 -23.56 -11.95 -3.01
N SER A 320 -24.14 -11.00 -2.29
CA SER A 320 -23.45 -10.18 -1.28
C SER A 320 -24.41 -9.71 -0.19
N PRO A 321 -24.97 -10.64 0.64
CA PRO A 321 -26.07 -10.33 1.56
C PRO A 321 -25.69 -9.34 2.68
N LYS A 322 -24.40 -9.19 2.98
CA LYS A 322 -23.90 -8.22 3.99
C LYS A 322 -23.57 -6.85 3.43
N LEU A 323 -23.72 -6.63 2.12
CA LEU A 323 -23.37 -5.34 1.51
C LEU A 323 -24.26 -4.23 2.04
N ARG A 324 -23.66 -3.28 2.76
CA ARG A 324 -24.36 -2.14 3.39
C ARG A 324 -24.01 -0.81 2.72
N VAL A 325 -22.78 -0.71 2.21
CA VAL A 325 -22.28 0.51 1.60
C VAL A 325 -21.83 0.22 0.19
N LEU A 326 -22.48 0.86 -0.78
CA LEU A 326 -22.02 0.93 -2.15
C LEU A 326 -21.80 2.42 -2.43
N GLY A 327 -20.57 2.81 -2.68
CA GLY A 327 -20.21 4.22 -2.69
C GLY A 327 -19.60 4.70 -3.98
N TYR A 328 -19.77 6.01 -4.20
CA TYR A 328 -19.16 6.85 -5.22
C TYR A 328 -19.52 6.48 -6.67
N LEU A 329 -20.75 6.05 -6.90
CA LEU A 329 -21.24 5.87 -8.27
C LEU A 329 -21.41 7.24 -8.93
N GLU A 330 -20.64 7.48 -9.98
CA GLU A 330 -20.67 8.74 -10.72
C GLU A 330 -21.81 8.72 -11.75
N PRO A 331 -22.70 9.74 -11.70
CA PRO A 331 -23.80 9.85 -12.65
C PRO A 331 -23.32 9.92 -14.10
N GLY A 332 -23.94 9.14 -14.97
CA GLY A 332 -23.59 9.07 -16.39
C GLY A 332 -22.32 8.26 -16.72
N VAL A 333 -21.52 7.90 -15.70
CA VAL A 333 -20.30 7.11 -15.86
C VAL A 333 -20.57 5.63 -15.57
N GLN A 334 -21.43 5.33 -14.59
CA GLN A 334 -21.68 3.96 -14.16
C GLN A 334 -23.16 3.60 -14.26
N MET A 335 -23.41 2.33 -14.61
CA MET A 335 -24.72 1.68 -14.55
C MET A 335 -24.67 0.59 -13.48
N LEU A 336 -25.61 0.62 -12.53
CA LEU A 336 -25.74 -0.39 -11.51
C LEU A 336 -26.75 -1.45 -11.94
N GLN A 337 -26.33 -2.72 -11.94
CA GLN A 337 -27.18 -3.87 -12.20
C GLN A 337 -27.26 -4.75 -10.94
N ILE A 338 -28.48 -4.97 -10.46
CA ILE A 338 -28.76 -5.89 -9.34
C ILE A 338 -29.77 -6.92 -9.82
N GLY A 339 -29.31 -8.16 -9.99
CA GLY A 339 -30.09 -9.18 -10.69
C GLY A 339 -30.50 -8.70 -12.09
N ASN A 340 -31.81 -8.72 -12.39
CA ASN A 340 -32.34 -8.24 -13.67
C ASN A 340 -32.69 -6.74 -13.68
N THR A 341 -32.43 -6.02 -12.61
CA THR A 341 -32.78 -4.59 -12.49
C THR A 341 -31.58 -3.72 -12.83
N ILE A 342 -31.72 -2.86 -13.84
CA ILE A 342 -30.71 -1.89 -14.23
C ILE A 342 -31.11 -0.51 -13.67
N ILE A 343 -30.21 0.08 -12.89
CA ILE A 343 -30.38 1.40 -12.29
C ILE A 343 -29.38 2.34 -12.93
N LYS A 344 -29.88 3.31 -13.69
CA LYS A 344 -29.03 4.39 -14.23
C LYS A 344 -28.88 5.48 -13.17
N VAL A 345 -27.67 5.72 -12.75
CA VAL A 345 -27.35 6.81 -11.83
C VAL A 345 -27.49 8.13 -12.60
N ARG A 346 -28.45 8.99 -12.23
CA ARG A 346 -28.65 10.27 -12.86
C ARG A 346 -27.95 11.37 -12.07
N ALA A 347 -27.34 12.33 -12.79
CA ALA A 347 -26.82 13.53 -12.16
C ALA A 347 -27.97 14.36 -11.63
N ALA A 348 -27.94 14.69 -10.33
CA ALA A 348 -28.66 15.87 -9.88
C ALA A 348 -27.84 17.09 -10.37
N PRO A 349 -28.49 18.18 -10.85
CA PRO A 349 -27.76 19.35 -11.26
C PRO A 349 -27.13 20.02 -10.03
N CYS A 350 -25.88 19.77 -9.79
CA CYS A 350 -25.10 20.38 -8.73
C CYS A 350 -23.75 20.90 -9.25
N PRO A 351 -23.50 22.22 -9.13
CA PRO A 351 -22.37 22.87 -9.81
C PRO A 351 -21.00 22.78 -9.12
N LEU A 352 -20.80 21.94 -8.08
CA LEU A 352 -19.60 21.98 -7.22
C LEU A 352 -18.85 20.63 -7.08
N LEU A 353 -18.54 19.98 -8.22
CA LEU A 353 -17.74 18.74 -8.22
C LEU A 353 -16.23 18.97 -8.45
N SER A 354 -15.70 20.16 -8.13
CA SER A 354 -14.27 20.48 -8.40
C SER A 354 -13.35 20.40 -7.17
N GLN A 355 -13.80 19.98 -6.00
CA GLN A 355 -12.92 19.85 -4.84
C GLN A 355 -12.76 18.39 -4.41
N ILE A 356 -11.52 17.96 -4.51
CA ILE A 356 -11.01 16.63 -4.11
C ILE A 356 -11.11 16.55 -2.58
N ALA A 357 -12.07 15.80 -2.06
CA ALA A 357 -12.07 15.38 -0.67
C ALA A 357 -11.39 14.00 -0.58
N PHE A 358 -10.17 13.95 -0.06
CA PHE A 358 -9.50 12.70 0.27
C PHE A 358 -10.12 12.11 1.53
N LEU A 359 -10.81 10.99 1.37
CA LEU A 359 -11.32 10.20 2.49
C LEU A 359 -10.39 9.03 2.73
N PHE A 360 -9.49 9.22 3.65
CA PHE A 360 -8.85 8.11 4.34
C PHE A 360 -9.75 7.71 5.51
N HIS A 361 -10.53 6.65 5.36
CA HIS A 361 -11.11 6.00 6.52
C HIS A 361 -10.04 5.07 7.07
N ASP A 362 -9.57 5.41 8.26
CA ASP A 362 -8.76 4.55 9.11
C ASP A 362 -9.52 3.23 9.31
N ILE A 363 -8.98 2.16 8.74
CA ILE A 363 -9.61 0.83 8.77
C ILE A 363 -9.32 0.17 10.13
N ASP A 364 -8.37 0.70 10.88
CA ASP A 364 -7.94 0.23 12.19
C ASP A 364 -8.36 1.17 13.31
N GLY A 365 -9.52 1.59 13.49
CA GLY A 365 -10.14 2.19 14.70
C GLY A 365 -9.29 2.88 15.79
N THR A 366 -8.02 3.19 15.57
CA THR A 366 -7.08 3.59 16.62
C THR A 366 -6.35 4.93 16.44
N ARG A 367 -6.70 5.80 15.46
CA ARG A 367 -6.15 7.16 15.42
C ARG A 367 -7.11 8.21 14.89
N SER A 368 -7.76 8.88 15.81
CA SER A 368 -8.90 9.79 15.55
C SER A 368 -8.55 11.29 15.46
N SER A 369 -7.33 11.77 15.33
CA SER A 369 -7.08 13.20 15.46
C SER A 369 -6.89 13.99 14.15
N GLN A 370 -6.63 13.33 13.02
CA GLN A 370 -6.59 14.02 11.71
C GLN A 370 -7.83 13.75 10.84
N CYS A 371 -8.61 12.72 11.15
CA CYS A 371 -9.83 12.39 10.42
C CYS A 371 -11.04 13.28 10.76
N GLU A 372 -11.09 13.93 11.91
CA GLU A 372 -12.23 14.80 12.27
C GLU A 372 -12.38 16.01 11.36
N ALA A 373 -11.28 16.62 10.92
CA ALA A 373 -11.34 17.76 10.00
C ALA A 373 -11.82 17.36 8.59
N THR A 374 -11.54 16.14 8.16
CA THR A 374 -11.97 15.61 6.85
C THR A 374 -13.41 15.11 6.87
N SER A 375 -13.84 14.55 8.00
CA SER A 375 -15.23 14.09 8.19
C SER A 375 -16.24 15.24 8.18
N GLN A 376 -15.90 16.42 8.69
CA GLN A 376 -16.76 17.61 8.65
C GLN A 376 -16.87 18.23 7.25
N MET A 377 -15.87 18.08 6.37
CA MET A 377 -15.97 18.53 4.97
C MET A 377 -16.89 17.66 4.12
N LEU A 378 -17.19 16.44 4.53
CA LEU A 378 -18.00 15.50 3.76
C LEU A 378 -19.50 15.58 4.03
N THR A 379 -19.92 16.22 5.10
CA THR A 379 -21.35 16.44 5.39
C THR A 379 -21.95 17.56 4.54
N GLY A 380 -21.14 18.33 3.82
CA GLY A 380 -21.56 19.47 3.00
C GLY A 380 -21.74 19.22 1.50
N ASN A 381 -21.22 18.13 0.94
CA ASN A 381 -21.21 17.92 -0.51
C ASN A 381 -21.78 16.55 -0.89
N ASN A 382 -22.94 16.51 -1.44
CA ASN A 382 -23.63 15.58 -2.36
C ASN A 382 -22.85 14.32 -2.82
N VAL A 383 -22.22 13.62 -1.92
CA VAL A 383 -21.74 12.26 -2.15
C VAL A 383 -22.93 11.36 -1.91
N LEU A 384 -23.46 10.75 -2.98
CA LEU A 384 -24.52 9.74 -2.89
C LEU A 384 -23.98 8.52 -2.13
N LYS A 385 -24.07 8.58 -0.81
CA LYS A 385 -23.98 7.41 0.04
C LYS A 385 -25.29 6.66 -0.14
N LEU A 386 -25.33 5.76 -1.12
CA LEU A 386 -26.48 4.89 -1.30
C LEU A 386 -26.52 3.90 -0.15
N SER A 387 -27.25 4.23 0.91
CA SER A 387 -27.80 3.22 1.81
C SER A 387 -28.81 2.44 0.99
N LEU A 388 -28.47 1.21 0.58
CA LEU A 388 -29.38 0.39 -0.20
C LEU A 388 -30.67 0.17 0.61
N PRO A 389 -31.86 0.49 0.05
CA PRO A 389 -33.11 0.26 0.73
C PRO A 389 -33.28 -1.22 1.08
N ARG A 390 -33.96 -1.54 2.18
CA ARG A 390 -34.15 -2.93 2.64
C ARG A 390 -34.71 -3.86 1.56
N HIS A 391 -35.56 -3.38 0.66
CA HIS A 391 -36.11 -4.18 -0.44
C HIS A 391 -35.08 -4.50 -1.53
N VAL A 392 -34.05 -3.68 -1.71
CA VAL A 392 -32.91 -3.96 -2.61
C VAL A 392 -31.98 -4.97 -1.96
N LEU A 393 -31.71 -4.82 -0.67
CA LEU A 393 -30.95 -5.79 0.14
C LEU A 393 -31.65 -7.16 0.17
N SER A 394 -33.00 -7.20 0.23
CA SER A 394 -33.74 -8.47 0.18
C SER A 394 -33.65 -9.18 -1.17
N LYS A 395 -33.45 -8.46 -2.27
CA LYS A 395 -33.21 -9.05 -3.59
C LYS A 395 -31.79 -9.62 -3.73
N ILE A 396 -30.81 -9.01 -3.09
CA ILE A 396 -29.42 -9.49 -3.05
C ILE A 396 -29.34 -10.80 -2.25
N SER A 397 -30.16 -10.94 -1.19
CA SER A 397 -30.24 -12.14 -0.35
C SER A 397 -31.05 -13.31 -0.95
N LYS A 398 -31.88 -13.05 -1.97
CA LYS A 398 -32.82 -14.05 -2.53
C LYS A 398 -32.40 -14.56 -3.93
N ASN A 399 -31.23 -14.19 -4.45
CA ASN A 399 -30.71 -14.81 -5.66
C ASN A 399 -30.04 -16.16 -5.33
N GLU A 400 -30.83 -17.06 -4.72
CA GLU A 400 -30.64 -18.51 -4.77
C GLU A 400 -31.32 -19.09 -5.97
#